data_07e74f6d207df716bafbd86b1daf409e
#
_entry.id   07e74f6d207df716bafbd86b1daf409e
#
_cell.length_a   1.000
_cell.length_b   1.000
_cell.length_c   1.000
_cell.angle_alpha   90.00
_cell.angle_beta   90.00
_cell.angle_gamma   90.00
#
_symmetry.space_group_name_H-M   'P 1'
#
loop_
_entity.id
_entity.type
_entity.pdbx_description
1 polymer ?
#
loop_
_entity_poly.entity_id
_entity_poly.type
_entity_poly.pdbx_seq_one_letter_code
_entity_poly.pdbx_strand_id
1 'polypeptide(L)'
;MTSAKYIGMDVHKESISIAVRNAAGKIVMECVIETKASTILQFFDGLRGDVHVTFEEGTWATWLYDLLKPHVAKVVVCDPRRNALLQEGNQNDRVDARKLAELLHNNQLRSVYHGNHGLRTLKELVRSYLTITSDLSRVMTRVKAIYRSWAIPCTGKQVYASRHRAEWLGKISEPGVHRRAEFYYQQLDALR
;
A
#
# COMPACT_ATOMS: atom_id res chain seq x y z
N MET A 1 -23.04 25.39 -19.85
CA MET A 1 -22.77 23.94 -19.73
C MET A 1 -21.43 23.80 -19.02
N THR A 2 -21.42 23.30 -17.80
CA THR A 2 -20.19 22.99 -17.09
C THR A 2 -19.47 21.84 -17.80
N SER A 3 -18.25 22.08 -18.27
CA SER A 3 -17.47 21.08 -18.99
C SER A 3 -16.82 20.14 -17.98
N ALA A 4 -17.28 18.90 -17.94
CA ALA A 4 -16.64 17.86 -17.10
C ALA A 4 -15.22 17.55 -17.57
N LYS A 5 -14.31 17.33 -16.58
CA LYS A 5 -12.93 16.91 -16.80
C LYS A 5 -12.67 15.61 -16.04
N TYR A 6 -11.96 14.71 -16.70
CA TYR A 6 -11.60 13.39 -16.17
C TYR A 6 -10.09 13.29 -16.06
N ILE A 7 -9.58 13.16 -14.84
CA ILE A 7 -8.17 13.26 -14.52
C ILE A 7 -7.69 11.92 -14.00
N GLY A 8 -6.68 11.36 -14.64
CA GLY A 8 -5.91 10.24 -14.15
C GLY A 8 -4.60 10.71 -13.55
N MET A 9 -4.27 10.23 -12.38
CA MET A 9 -3.03 10.55 -11.68
C MET A 9 -2.27 9.26 -11.38
N ASP A 10 -1.05 9.16 -11.89
CA ASP A 10 -0.10 8.13 -11.48
C ASP A 10 0.83 8.73 -10.42
N VAL A 11 0.72 8.20 -9.19
CA VAL A 11 1.25 8.85 -7.97
C VAL A 11 2.48 8.13 -7.47
N HIS A 12 3.62 8.79 -7.56
CA HIS A 12 4.90 8.34 -7.01
C HIS A 12 5.34 9.18 -5.80
N LYS A 13 6.41 8.76 -5.15
CA LYS A 13 6.95 9.41 -3.95
C LYS A 13 7.27 10.90 -4.15
N GLU A 14 7.85 11.26 -5.28
CA GLU A 14 8.38 12.61 -5.54
C GLU A 14 7.61 13.34 -6.62
N SER A 15 6.92 12.62 -7.51
CA SER A 15 6.21 13.19 -8.64
C SER A 15 4.89 12.49 -8.91
N ILE A 16 3.98 13.21 -9.55
CA ILE A 16 2.68 12.72 -10.01
C ILE A 16 2.56 13.03 -11.49
N SER A 17 2.39 12.00 -12.31
CA SER A 17 2.03 12.15 -13.73
C SER A 17 0.53 12.32 -13.84
N ILE A 18 0.09 13.35 -14.56
CA ILE A 18 -1.32 13.72 -14.70
C ILE A 18 -1.70 13.74 -16.17
N ALA A 19 -2.85 13.14 -16.48
CA ALA A 19 -3.52 13.27 -17.76
C ALA A 19 -4.96 13.76 -17.56
N VAL A 20 -5.37 14.76 -18.32
CA VAL A 20 -6.70 15.38 -18.27
C VAL A 20 -7.44 15.13 -19.57
N ARG A 21 -8.62 14.52 -19.49
CA ARG A 21 -9.56 14.36 -20.62
C ARG A 21 -10.75 15.30 -20.45
N ASN A 22 -11.25 15.81 -21.57
CA ASN A 22 -12.51 16.55 -21.60
C ASN A 22 -13.72 15.59 -21.68
N ALA A 23 -14.94 16.14 -21.69
CA ALA A 23 -16.17 15.37 -21.81
C ALA A 23 -16.29 14.56 -23.10
N ALA A 24 -15.58 14.94 -24.17
CA ALA A 24 -15.51 14.19 -25.43
C ALA A 24 -14.44 13.07 -25.40
N GLY A 25 -13.76 12.84 -24.27
CA GLY A 25 -12.73 11.82 -24.12
C GLY A 25 -11.36 12.19 -24.72
N LYS A 26 -11.19 13.42 -25.25
CA LYS A 26 -9.90 13.88 -25.80
C LYS A 26 -8.97 14.35 -24.68
N ILE A 27 -7.70 13.96 -24.72
CA ILE A 27 -6.66 14.49 -23.85
C ILE A 27 -6.46 15.98 -24.16
N VAL A 28 -6.62 16.83 -23.16
CA VAL A 28 -6.48 18.29 -23.27
C VAL A 28 -5.29 18.84 -22.52
N MET A 29 -4.73 18.07 -21.57
CA MET A 29 -3.56 18.47 -20.82
C MET A 29 -2.83 17.23 -20.29
N GLU A 30 -1.51 17.33 -20.23
CA GLU A 30 -0.63 16.39 -19.55
C GLU A 30 0.48 17.17 -18.86
N CYS A 31 0.79 16.80 -17.65
CA CYS A 31 1.90 17.39 -16.90
C CYS A 31 2.43 16.41 -15.86
N VAL A 32 3.57 16.77 -15.31
CA VAL A 32 4.15 16.11 -14.13
C VAL A 32 4.31 17.20 -13.07
N ILE A 33 3.84 16.92 -11.88
CA ILE A 33 3.94 17.83 -10.73
C ILE A 33 4.63 17.15 -9.55
N GLU A 34 5.10 17.92 -8.58
CA GLU A 34 5.63 17.38 -7.32
C GLU A 34 4.52 16.78 -6.45
N THR A 35 4.84 15.70 -5.73
CA THR A 35 3.96 15.08 -4.73
C THR A 35 3.94 15.93 -3.44
N LYS A 36 3.41 17.16 -3.56
CA LYS A 36 3.30 18.13 -2.50
C LYS A 36 1.91 18.75 -2.47
N ALA A 37 1.30 18.84 -1.29
CA ALA A 37 -0.08 19.32 -1.14
C ALA A 37 -0.32 20.67 -1.82
N SER A 38 0.57 21.67 -1.62
CA SER A 38 0.43 22.99 -2.23
C SER A 38 0.44 22.95 -3.76
N THR A 39 1.34 22.16 -4.36
CA THR A 39 1.46 22.03 -5.82
C THR A 39 0.24 21.33 -6.40
N ILE A 40 -0.26 20.29 -5.73
CA ILE A 40 -1.46 19.56 -6.13
C ILE A 40 -2.68 20.49 -6.07
N LEU A 41 -2.90 21.19 -4.96
CA LEU A 41 -4.03 22.10 -4.83
C LEU A 41 -3.96 23.24 -5.85
N GLN A 42 -2.79 23.85 -6.07
CA GLN A 42 -2.59 24.87 -7.11
C GLN A 42 -2.97 24.37 -8.50
N PHE A 43 -2.64 23.11 -8.83
CA PHE A 43 -3.04 22.50 -10.09
C PHE A 43 -4.57 22.39 -10.20
N PHE A 44 -5.25 21.90 -9.16
CA PHE A 44 -6.71 21.73 -9.18
C PHE A 44 -7.45 23.08 -9.15
N ASP A 45 -6.95 24.08 -8.44
CA ASP A 45 -7.52 25.44 -8.40
C ASP A 45 -7.46 26.13 -9.77
N GLY A 46 -6.50 25.79 -10.62
CA GLY A 46 -6.39 26.25 -12.00
C GLY A 46 -7.42 25.63 -12.96
N LEU A 47 -8.13 24.58 -12.53
CA LEU A 47 -9.08 23.88 -13.40
C LEU A 47 -10.50 24.45 -13.23
N ARG A 48 -11.23 24.56 -14.34
CA ARG A 48 -12.63 25.00 -14.36
C ARG A 48 -13.56 23.85 -14.76
N GLY A 49 -14.77 23.85 -14.19
CA GLY A 49 -15.83 22.87 -14.47
C GLY A 49 -15.86 21.74 -13.45
N ASP A 50 -16.63 20.69 -13.73
CA ASP A 50 -16.80 19.54 -12.85
C ASP A 50 -15.59 18.60 -12.99
N VAL A 51 -14.75 18.58 -11.98
CA VAL A 51 -13.51 17.80 -11.97
C VAL A 51 -13.76 16.44 -11.33
N HIS A 52 -13.51 15.37 -12.12
CA HIS A 52 -13.50 14.00 -11.64
C HIS A 52 -12.05 13.52 -11.66
N VAL A 53 -11.58 12.92 -10.59
CA VAL A 53 -10.19 12.47 -10.47
C VAL A 53 -10.10 11.02 -10.04
N THR A 54 -9.09 10.31 -10.56
CA THR A 54 -8.78 8.95 -10.15
C THR A 54 -7.28 8.75 -9.99
N PHE A 55 -6.94 7.86 -9.08
CA PHE A 55 -5.60 7.35 -8.85
C PHE A 55 -5.70 5.96 -8.21
N GLU A 56 -4.59 5.23 -8.20
CA GLU A 56 -4.55 3.88 -7.65
C GLU A 56 -4.45 3.84 -6.13
N GLU A 57 -5.00 2.78 -5.54
CA GLU A 57 -4.81 2.44 -4.13
C GLU A 57 -3.33 2.16 -3.85
N GLY A 58 -2.73 2.93 -2.96
CA GLY A 58 -1.33 2.84 -2.59
C GLY A 58 -1.04 3.61 -1.31
N THR A 59 0.23 3.76 -0.97
CA THR A 59 0.68 4.42 0.27
C THR A 59 0.13 5.84 0.42
N TRP A 60 -0.02 6.57 -0.68
CA TRP A 60 -0.47 7.96 -0.70
C TRP A 60 -1.99 8.13 -0.85
N ALA A 61 -2.71 7.04 -1.13
CA ALA A 61 -4.11 7.11 -1.54
C ALA A 61 -5.03 7.75 -0.50
N THR A 62 -4.89 7.42 0.77
CA THR A 62 -5.71 7.97 1.84
C THR A 62 -5.49 9.47 2.01
N TRP A 63 -4.24 9.91 2.07
CA TRP A 63 -3.88 11.31 2.17
C TRP A 63 -4.37 12.11 0.97
N LEU A 64 -4.15 11.62 -0.23
CA LEU A 64 -4.52 12.28 -1.47
C LEU A 64 -6.05 12.35 -1.64
N TYR A 65 -6.77 11.31 -1.24
CA TYR A 65 -8.24 11.32 -1.21
C TYR A 65 -8.79 12.41 -0.30
N ASP A 66 -8.28 12.52 0.93
CA ASP A 66 -8.73 13.54 1.88
C ASP A 66 -8.34 14.95 1.44
N LEU A 67 -7.17 15.10 0.81
CA LEU A 67 -6.72 16.37 0.25
C LEU A 67 -7.62 16.84 -0.89
N LEU A 68 -8.00 15.96 -1.82
CA LEU A 68 -8.71 16.33 -3.05
C LEU A 68 -10.24 16.38 -2.87
N LYS A 69 -10.80 15.59 -1.98
CA LYS A 69 -12.25 15.47 -1.81
C LYS A 69 -12.99 16.81 -1.64
N PRO A 70 -12.48 17.84 -0.93
CA PRO A 70 -13.13 19.14 -0.82
C PRO A 70 -13.05 20.00 -2.09
N HIS A 71 -12.12 19.71 -3.02
CA HIS A 71 -11.75 20.55 -4.15
C HIS A 71 -12.27 20.06 -5.50
N VAL A 72 -12.83 18.84 -5.56
CA VAL A 72 -13.27 18.22 -6.81
C VAL A 72 -14.68 17.63 -6.69
N ALA A 73 -15.39 17.51 -7.80
CA ALA A 73 -16.74 16.96 -7.83
C ALA A 73 -16.77 15.45 -7.47
N LYS A 74 -15.73 14.70 -7.86
CA LYS A 74 -15.67 13.26 -7.59
C LYS A 74 -14.23 12.79 -7.48
N VAL A 75 -13.92 12.01 -6.44
CA VAL A 75 -12.67 11.24 -6.31
C VAL A 75 -12.98 9.75 -6.38
N VAL A 76 -12.27 9.04 -7.24
CA VAL A 76 -12.37 7.58 -7.37
C VAL A 76 -10.99 6.98 -7.14
N VAL A 77 -10.82 6.23 -6.05
CA VAL A 77 -9.60 5.43 -5.85
C VAL A 77 -9.84 4.05 -6.43
N CYS A 78 -8.95 3.55 -7.27
CA CYS A 78 -9.11 2.28 -7.95
C CYS A 78 -8.13 1.21 -7.45
N ASP A 79 -8.54 -0.07 -7.60
CA ASP A 79 -7.70 -1.22 -7.27
C ASP A 79 -6.82 -1.56 -8.48
N PRO A 80 -5.48 -1.38 -8.41
CA PRO A 80 -4.58 -1.66 -9.53
C PRO A 80 -4.62 -3.11 -9.98
N ARG A 81 -4.90 -4.05 -9.07
CA ARG A 81 -4.96 -5.49 -9.38
C ARG A 81 -6.17 -5.89 -10.20
N ARG A 82 -7.22 -5.06 -10.21
CA ARG A 82 -8.49 -5.34 -10.90
C ARG A 82 -8.66 -4.57 -12.21
N ASN A 83 -7.73 -3.69 -12.52
CA ASN A 83 -7.75 -2.91 -13.77
C ASN A 83 -6.86 -3.60 -14.82
N ALA A 84 -7.41 -4.58 -15.56
CA ALA A 84 -6.67 -5.35 -16.56
C ALA A 84 -5.99 -4.47 -17.63
N LEU A 85 -6.62 -3.36 -18.02
CA LEU A 85 -6.06 -2.41 -18.99
C LEU A 85 -4.78 -1.71 -18.52
N LEU A 86 -4.54 -1.61 -17.21
CA LEU A 86 -3.30 -1.03 -16.68
C LEU A 86 -2.11 -1.99 -16.81
N GLN A 87 -2.38 -3.28 -16.97
CA GLN A 87 -1.33 -4.32 -17.08
C GLN A 87 -0.86 -4.57 -18.51
N GLU A 88 -1.58 -4.08 -19.53
CA GLU A 88 -1.25 -4.30 -20.93
C GLU A 88 -0.40 -3.16 -21.53
N GLY A 89 0.74 -3.50 -22.14
CA GLY A 89 1.58 -2.60 -22.93
C GLY A 89 2.77 -1.99 -22.18
N ASN A 90 3.41 -0.98 -22.78
CA ASN A 90 4.55 -0.26 -22.20
C ASN A 90 4.13 0.45 -20.90
N GLN A 91 4.80 0.11 -19.82
CA GLN A 91 4.66 0.77 -18.52
C GLN A 91 5.49 2.06 -18.53
N ASN A 92 4.79 3.19 -18.49
CA ASN A 92 5.39 4.52 -18.33
C ASN A 92 4.36 5.37 -17.61
N ASP A 93 4.77 6.11 -16.60
CA ASP A 93 3.94 6.93 -15.72
C ASP A 93 2.92 7.80 -16.49
N ARG A 94 3.31 8.36 -17.65
CA ARG A 94 2.39 9.13 -18.51
C ARG A 94 1.32 8.26 -19.16
N VAL A 95 1.70 7.05 -19.59
CA VAL A 95 0.77 6.10 -20.19
C VAL A 95 -0.23 5.63 -19.15
N ASP A 96 0.22 5.37 -17.94
CA ASP A 96 -0.63 4.90 -16.85
C ASP A 96 -1.60 6.00 -16.40
N ALA A 97 -1.17 7.26 -16.31
CA ALA A 97 -2.06 8.39 -16.09
C ALA A 97 -3.14 8.55 -17.20
N ARG A 98 -2.77 8.33 -18.48
CA ARG A 98 -3.73 8.38 -19.60
C ARG A 98 -4.77 7.25 -19.52
N LYS A 99 -4.33 6.03 -19.21
CA LYS A 99 -5.20 4.87 -19.03
C LYS A 99 -6.18 5.08 -17.87
N LEU A 100 -5.70 5.61 -16.74
CA LEU A 100 -6.53 5.95 -15.60
C LEU A 100 -7.60 6.98 -15.96
N ALA A 101 -7.23 8.06 -16.67
CA ALA A 101 -8.17 9.08 -17.14
C ALA A 101 -9.21 8.50 -18.12
N GLU A 102 -8.82 7.55 -18.95
CA GLU A 102 -9.71 6.85 -19.89
C GLU A 102 -10.71 5.96 -19.18
N LEU A 103 -10.22 5.11 -18.25
CA LEU A 103 -11.08 4.24 -17.46
C LEU A 103 -12.08 5.05 -16.63
N LEU A 104 -11.66 6.20 -16.08
CA LEU A 104 -12.55 7.11 -15.35
C LEU A 104 -13.63 7.69 -16.27
N HIS A 105 -13.24 8.20 -17.44
CA HIS A 105 -14.16 8.75 -18.44
C HIS A 105 -15.20 7.73 -18.88
N ASN A 106 -14.78 6.49 -19.13
CA ASN A 106 -15.64 5.39 -19.58
C ASN A 106 -16.41 4.69 -18.43
N ASN A 107 -16.26 5.17 -17.19
CA ASN A 107 -16.85 4.57 -16.00
C ASN A 107 -16.51 3.07 -15.80
N GLN A 108 -15.31 2.67 -16.19
CA GLN A 108 -14.82 1.29 -16.14
C GLN A 108 -13.94 1.00 -14.94
N LEU A 109 -13.70 1.98 -14.06
CA LEU A 109 -12.91 1.81 -12.85
C LEU A 109 -13.65 0.97 -11.82
N ARG A 110 -12.93 0.03 -11.22
CA ARG A 110 -13.37 -0.66 -10.00
C ARG A 110 -12.88 0.12 -8.79
N SER A 111 -13.79 0.86 -8.18
CA SER A 111 -13.46 1.70 -7.02
C SER A 111 -13.17 0.88 -5.78
N VAL A 112 -12.19 1.32 -5.01
CA VAL A 112 -11.96 0.90 -3.62
C VAL A 112 -12.75 1.82 -2.70
N TYR A 113 -13.38 1.24 -1.69
CA TYR A 113 -14.15 2.03 -0.75
C TYR A 113 -13.24 2.88 0.15
N HIS A 114 -13.29 4.18 -0.03
CA HIS A 114 -12.75 5.20 0.87
C HIS A 114 -13.90 5.84 1.65
N GLY A 115 -14.40 5.11 2.66
CA GLY A 115 -15.48 5.58 3.54
C GLY A 115 -15.01 6.49 4.66
N ASN A 116 -15.87 6.63 5.70
CA ASN A 116 -15.60 7.45 6.87
C ASN A 116 -14.24 7.15 7.51
N HIS A 117 -13.56 8.19 7.97
CA HIS A 117 -12.22 8.16 8.58
C HIS A 117 -12.07 7.03 9.62
N GLY A 118 -13.06 6.84 10.48
CA GLY A 118 -13.01 5.80 11.53
C GLY A 118 -12.92 4.37 10.99
N LEU A 119 -13.62 4.04 9.91
CA LEU A 119 -13.54 2.71 9.29
C LEU A 119 -12.20 2.49 8.59
N ARG A 120 -11.59 3.53 8.03
CA ARG A 120 -10.25 3.45 7.42
C ARG A 120 -9.21 3.16 8.49
N THR A 121 -9.22 3.92 9.58
CA THR A 121 -8.32 3.71 10.73
C THR A 121 -8.46 2.30 11.29
N LEU A 122 -9.69 1.79 11.42
CA LEU A 122 -9.92 0.42 11.88
C LEU A 122 -9.32 -0.61 10.91
N LYS A 123 -9.49 -0.43 9.59
CA LYS A 123 -8.86 -1.31 8.58
C LYS A 123 -7.35 -1.32 8.68
N GLU A 124 -6.72 -0.15 8.86
CA GLU A 124 -5.27 -0.02 9.01
C GLU A 124 -4.76 -0.71 10.27
N LEU A 125 -5.45 -0.54 11.39
CA LEU A 125 -5.15 -1.24 12.64
C LEU A 125 -5.25 -2.76 12.48
N VAL A 126 -6.31 -3.25 11.85
CA VAL A 126 -6.48 -4.69 11.59
C VAL A 126 -5.37 -5.21 10.66
N ARG A 127 -5.01 -4.49 9.59
CA ARG A 127 -3.90 -4.86 8.70
C ARG A 127 -2.58 -4.94 9.46
N SER A 128 -2.29 -3.95 10.30
CA SER A 128 -1.09 -3.92 11.14
C SER A 128 -1.05 -5.11 12.09
N TYR A 129 -2.16 -5.38 12.77
CA TYR A 129 -2.28 -6.54 13.66
C TYR A 129 -2.02 -7.86 12.94
N LEU A 130 -2.64 -8.07 11.77
CA LEU A 130 -2.46 -9.28 10.97
C LEU A 130 -1.01 -9.44 10.48
N THR A 131 -0.36 -8.34 10.09
CA THR A 131 1.04 -8.33 9.68
C THR A 131 1.94 -8.75 10.83
N ILE A 132 1.80 -8.13 12.01
CA ILE A 132 2.56 -8.46 13.22
C ILE A 132 2.34 -9.94 13.61
N THR A 133 1.11 -10.42 13.57
CA THR A 133 0.79 -11.82 13.87
C THR A 133 1.44 -12.79 12.88
N SER A 134 1.49 -12.43 11.60
CA SER A 134 2.19 -13.19 10.57
C SER A 134 3.70 -13.23 10.81
N ASP A 135 4.30 -12.08 11.16
CA ASP A 135 5.72 -11.97 11.46
C ASP A 135 6.09 -12.76 12.71
N LEU A 136 5.27 -12.70 13.75
CA LEU A 136 5.41 -13.55 14.93
C LEU A 136 5.45 -15.04 14.55
N SER A 137 4.52 -15.48 13.72
CA SER A 137 4.45 -16.88 13.25
C SER A 137 5.69 -17.29 12.45
N ARG A 138 6.21 -16.37 11.60
CA ARG A 138 7.47 -16.57 10.86
C ARG A 138 8.67 -16.72 11.78
N VAL A 139 8.77 -15.86 12.80
CA VAL A 139 9.85 -15.93 13.80
C VAL A 139 9.76 -17.23 14.60
N MET A 140 8.57 -17.63 15.04
CA MET A 140 8.35 -18.91 15.72
C MET A 140 8.81 -20.10 14.87
N THR A 141 8.53 -20.08 13.56
CA THR A 141 8.98 -21.12 12.63
C THR A 141 10.50 -21.14 12.51
N ARG A 142 11.15 -19.96 12.42
CA ARG A 142 12.61 -19.83 12.36
C ARG A 142 13.31 -20.36 13.62
N VAL A 143 12.76 -20.07 14.81
CA VAL A 143 13.25 -20.64 16.07
C VAL A 143 13.25 -22.16 16.00
N LYS A 144 12.13 -22.79 15.66
CA LYS A 144 12.07 -24.25 15.53
C LYS A 144 13.01 -24.81 14.46
N ALA A 145 13.16 -24.08 13.35
CA ALA A 145 14.05 -24.52 12.27
C ALA A 145 15.50 -24.62 12.74
N ILE A 146 15.98 -23.73 13.61
CA ILE A 146 17.34 -23.84 14.18
C ILE A 146 17.50 -25.16 14.93
N TYR A 147 16.60 -25.50 15.85
CA TYR A 147 16.70 -26.73 16.62
C TYR A 147 16.65 -27.97 15.72
N ARG A 148 15.72 -27.99 14.76
CA ARG A 148 15.57 -29.10 13.81
C ARG A 148 16.80 -29.28 12.92
N SER A 149 17.45 -28.18 12.49
CA SER A 149 18.68 -28.28 11.67
C SER A 149 19.87 -28.87 12.42
N TRP A 150 19.80 -28.94 13.74
CA TRP A 150 20.79 -29.56 14.61
C TRP A 150 20.28 -30.88 15.24
N ALA A 151 19.27 -31.50 14.63
CA ALA A 151 18.64 -32.71 15.09
C ALA A 151 18.15 -32.67 16.57
N ILE A 152 17.86 -31.47 17.09
CA ILE A 152 17.31 -31.29 18.44
C ILE A 152 15.77 -31.37 18.33
N PRO A 153 15.14 -32.39 18.97
CA PRO A 153 13.68 -32.53 18.92
C PRO A 153 12.98 -31.31 19.49
N CYS A 154 12.11 -30.70 18.72
CA CYS A 154 11.41 -29.47 19.08
C CYS A 154 9.92 -29.58 18.78
N THR A 155 9.18 -30.17 19.72
CA THR A 155 7.71 -30.32 19.67
C THR A 155 7.02 -29.35 20.63
N GLY A 156 5.75 -29.05 20.36
CA GLY A 156 4.93 -28.21 21.25
C GLY A 156 5.31 -26.71 21.24
N LYS A 157 4.87 -26.01 22.30
CA LYS A 157 5.02 -24.55 22.45
C LYS A 157 6.07 -24.13 23.47
N GLN A 158 6.66 -25.08 24.21
CA GLN A 158 7.60 -24.79 25.32
C GLN A 158 8.86 -24.06 24.84
N VAL A 159 9.33 -24.36 23.63
CA VAL A 159 10.47 -23.68 22.99
C VAL A 159 10.29 -22.16 22.90
N TYR A 160 9.06 -21.68 22.90
CA TYR A 160 8.76 -20.25 22.79
C TYR A 160 8.60 -19.56 24.15
N ALA A 161 8.51 -20.31 25.24
CA ALA A 161 8.30 -19.75 26.57
C ALA A 161 9.59 -19.19 27.15
N SER A 162 9.56 -17.94 27.61
CA SER A 162 10.73 -17.25 28.19
C SER A 162 11.32 -18.01 29.36
N ARG A 163 10.49 -18.63 30.21
CA ARG A 163 10.93 -19.42 31.37
C ARG A 163 11.76 -20.67 31.02
N HIS A 164 11.64 -21.20 29.79
CA HIS A 164 12.38 -22.37 29.31
C HIS A 164 13.52 -21.98 28.36
N ARG A 165 13.77 -20.68 28.14
CA ARG A 165 14.72 -20.20 27.15
C ARG A 165 16.15 -20.66 27.42
N ALA A 166 16.61 -20.54 28.66
CA ALA A 166 17.96 -20.96 29.03
C ALA A 166 18.19 -22.47 28.79
N GLU A 167 17.18 -23.30 29.12
CA GLU A 167 17.20 -24.72 28.85
C GLU A 167 17.32 -25.02 27.35
N TRP A 168 16.51 -24.34 26.53
CA TRP A 168 16.54 -24.55 25.07
C TRP A 168 17.83 -24.04 24.45
N LEU A 169 18.35 -22.89 24.83
CA LEU A 169 19.63 -22.35 24.36
C LEU A 169 20.78 -23.30 24.74
N GLY A 170 20.77 -23.87 25.94
CA GLY A 170 21.78 -24.81 26.41
C GLY A 170 21.85 -26.12 25.63
N LYS A 171 20.83 -26.45 24.81
CA LYS A 171 20.86 -27.63 23.89
C LYS A 171 21.67 -27.36 22.63
N ILE A 172 22.10 -26.12 22.37
CA ILE A 172 22.90 -25.75 21.19
C ILE A 172 24.33 -25.55 21.64
N SER A 173 25.20 -26.47 21.24
CA SER A 173 26.63 -26.45 21.61
C SER A 173 27.48 -25.52 20.72
N GLU A 174 27.04 -25.25 19.49
CA GLU A 174 27.79 -24.43 18.54
C GLU A 174 27.53 -22.93 18.82
N PRO A 175 28.57 -22.09 19.12
CA PRO A 175 28.40 -20.72 19.59
C PRO A 175 27.69 -19.80 18.57
N GLY A 176 27.97 -19.95 17.28
CA GLY A 176 27.34 -19.12 16.25
C GLY A 176 25.85 -19.42 16.08
N VAL A 177 25.47 -20.70 16.18
CA VAL A 177 24.06 -21.12 16.14
C VAL A 177 23.31 -20.70 17.40
N HIS A 178 23.97 -20.81 18.57
CA HIS A 178 23.45 -20.32 19.84
C HIS A 178 23.13 -18.81 19.74
N ARG A 179 24.10 -18.03 19.26
CA ARG A 179 23.91 -16.57 19.07
C ARG A 179 22.78 -16.24 18.08
N ARG A 180 22.67 -16.99 17.00
CA ARG A 180 21.57 -16.86 16.04
C ARG A 180 20.20 -17.16 16.67
N ALA A 181 20.13 -18.16 17.54
CA ALA A 181 18.91 -18.48 18.28
C ALA A 181 18.51 -17.32 19.24
N GLU A 182 19.49 -16.73 19.94
CA GLU A 182 19.25 -15.55 20.78
C GLU A 182 18.62 -14.39 20.00
N PHE A 183 19.12 -14.06 18.80
CA PHE A 183 18.52 -13.01 17.97
C PHE A 183 17.07 -13.29 17.62
N TYR A 184 16.71 -14.52 17.28
CA TYR A 184 15.31 -14.86 17.01
C TYR A 184 14.44 -14.83 18.26
N TYR A 185 14.98 -15.17 19.43
CA TYR A 185 14.26 -15.01 20.70
C TYR A 185 14.03 -13.55 21.05
N GLN A 186 15.00 -12.67 20.85
CA GLN A 186 14.81 -11.23 21.03
C GLN A 186 13.71 -10.69 20.09
N GLN A 187 13.73 -11.10 18.83
CA GLN A 187 12.68 -10.72 17.88
C GLN A 187 11.32 -11.29 18.29
N LEU A 188 11.26 -12.52 18.78
CA LEU A 188 10.03 -13.15 19.29
C LEU A 188 9.42 -12.37 20.43
N ASP A 189 10.25 -11.87 21.35
CA ASP A 189 9.78 -11.11 22.51
C ASP A 189 9.29 -9.71 22.10
N ALA A 190 9.95 -9.08 21.13
CA ALA A 190 9.54 -7.78 20.61
C ALA A 190 8.19 -7.82 19.86
N LEU A 191 7.80 -8.99 19.32
CA LEU A 191 6.53 -9.17 18.58
C LEU A 191 5.37 -9.66 19.45
N ARG A 192 5.58 -9.89 20.75
CA ARG A 192 4.56 -10.34 21.70
C ARG A 192 3.98 -9.21 22.52
#